data_566a76d73dfdeac2c653c85df892d2cf
#
_entry.id   566a76d73dfdeac2c653c85df892d2cf
#
_cell.length_a   1.000
_cell.length_b   1.000
_cell.length_c   1.000
_cell.angle_alpha   90.00
_cell.angle_beta   90.00
_cell.angle_gamma   90.00
#
_symmetry.space_group_name_H-M   'P 1'
#
loop_
_entity.id
_entity.type
_entity.pdbx_description
1 polymer ?
#
loop_
_entity_poly.entity_id
_entity_poly.type
_entity_poly.pdbx_seq_one_letter_code
_entity_poly.pdbx_strand_id
1 'polypeptide(L)'
;MSNRRTEESVRRAFGNAAPNNLKEVMGKCEEQKGRVIILENTAKKKSSRVFSRIMAAAAALVLIITGTYLYGANHSVASTVALDVNPSIELGVNKKEQVVLVTPKNEDGVKVIGDMKLKGSDLKVAVNAIIGSMLREGYISELANSILISVDSDDPIKSAEMQNRLSAEVKDMLDTGSFKGAVLSQTISNDPDTKRLAEQYGITEGKAQLIKQITENNAAHTFDELAGLSVNELNLIGESGSKSITNVTAEGAASDSAYIGEAKAKEIALAHAGAKAEEILGYEFEMDYEHGAMIYELEFDWNGREYEYDINANTGEILKYEGEPAENTKDGKKQENPKDNKKNEQQSADRGYIGEAKAKSAALSHAGLDNGSITEYECKL
;
A
#
# COMPACT_ATOMS: atom_id res chain seq x y z
N MET A 1 -34.09 24.77 -22.75
CA MET A 1 -34.18 25.85 -23.77
C MET A 1 -33.16 25.72 -24.92
N SER A 2 -32.37 24.69 -24.99
CA SER A 2 -31.28 24.49 -25.99
C SER A 2 -31.76 23.89 -27.33
N ASN A 3 -32.74 23.00 -27.33
CA ASN A 3 -33.15 22.25 -28.55
C ASN A 3 -33.81 23.09 -29.67
N ARG A 4 -34.55 24.15 -29.35
CA ARG A 4 -35.23 24.97 -30.36
C ARG A 4 -34.26 25.77 -31.25
N ARG A 5 -33.16 26.27 -30.71
CA ARG A 5 -32.16 27.03 -31.49
C ARG A 5 -31.38 26.13 -32.46
N THR A 6 -31.12 24.91 -32.08
CA THR A 6 -30.40 23.93 -32.92
C THR A 6 -31.30 23.51 -34.09
N GLU A 7 -32.61 23.31 -33.86
CA GLU A 7 -33.58 22.92 -34.87
C GLU A 7 -33.82 24.03 -35.89
N GLU A 8 -33.88 25.29 -35.44
CA GLU A 8 -33.97 26.45 -36.33
C GLU A 8 -32.70 26.68 -37.16
N SER A 9 -31.52 26.41 -36.61
CA SER A 9 -30.27 26.52 -37.34
C SER A 9 -30.14 25.44 -38.42
N VAL A 10 -30.55 24.23 -38.13
CA VAL A 10 -30.60 23.13 -39.11
C VAL A 10 -31.64 23.41 -40.21
N ARG A 11 -32.81 23.90 -39.87
CA ARG A 11 -33.82 24.29 -40.86
C ARG A 11 -33.37 25.41 -41.81
N ARG A 12 -32.64 26.42 -41.30
CA ARG A 12 -32.04 27.48 -42.13
C ARG A 12 -30.93 26.94 -43.04
N ALA A 13 -30.10 26.05 -42.55
CA ALA A 13 -29.03 25.43 -43.35
C ALA A 13 -29.61 24.61 -44.52
N PHE A 14 -30.66 23.82 -44.30
CA PHE A 14 -31.35 23.08 -45.34
C PHE A 14 -32.14 23.98 -46.31
N GLY A 15 -32.77 25.07 -45.83
CA GLY A 15 -33.47 26.04 -46.68
C GLY A 15 -32.52 26.80 -47.63
N ASN A 16 -31.28 27.05 -47.18
CA ASN A 16 -30.29 27.75 -48.01
C ASN A 16 -29.52 26.81 -48.95
N ALA A 17 -29.50 25.51 -48.67
CA ALA A 17 -28.82 24.49 -49.50
C ALA A 17 -29.70 23.91 -50.60
N ALA A 18 -31.03 24.10 -50.54
CA ALA A 18 -31.94 23.66 -51.60
C ALA A 18 -32.02 24.72 -52.70
N PRO A 19 -31.55 24.43 -53.90
CA PRO A 19 -31.71 25.42 -55.03
C PRO A 19 -33.17 25.63 -55.29
N ASN A 20 -33.57 26.90 -55.32
CA ASN A 20 -34.96 27.30 -55.52
C ASN A 20 -35.34 27.21 -57.01
N ASN A 21 -35.19 26.02 -57.59
CA ASN A 21 -35.39 25.74 -59.02
C ASN A 21 -36.74 25.22 -59.32
N LEU A 22 -37.74 25.36 -58.41
CA LEU A 22 -39.09 24.85 -58.62
C LEU A 22 -39.75 25.48 -59.84
N LYS A 23 -39.55 26.80 -60.04
CA LYS A 23 -40.05 27.53 -61.18
C LYS A 23 -39.41 27.11 -62.51
N GLU A 24 -38.10 26.81 -62.48
CA GLU A 24 -37.35 26.36 -63.66
C GLU A 24 -37.72 24.91 -64.04
N VAL A 25 -37.91 24.07 -63.04
CA VAL A 25 -38.40 22.71 -63.29
C VAL A 25 -39.83 22.68 -63.78
N MET A 26 -40.72 23.51 -63.24
CA MET A 26 -42.10 23.63 -63.76
C MET A 26 -42.19 24.22 -65.19
N GLY A 27 -41.36 25.21 -65.52
CA GLY A 27 -41.21 25.73 -66.86
C GLY A 27 -40.78 24.68 -67.90
N LYS A 28 -39.77 23.88 -67.56
CA LYS A 28 -39.33 22.78 -68.41
C LYS A 28 -40.35 21.65 -68.52
N CYS A 29 -41.19 21.45 -67.52
CA CYS A 29 -42.30 20.49 -67.61
C CYS A 29 -43.48 20.98 -68.53
N GLU A 30 -43.71 22.29 -68.63
CA GLU A 30 -44.71 22.85 -69.52
C GLU A 30 -44.27 22.81 -70.97
N GLU A 31 -43.04 23.04 -71.32
CA GLU A 31 -42.51 22.94 -72.71
C GLU A 31 -42.48 21.49 -73.25
N GLN A 32 -42.60 20.50 -72.44
CA GLN A 32 -42.56 19.09 -72.85
C GLN A 32 -43.93 18.38 -72.84
N LYS A 33 -45.03 19.11 -72.79
CA LYS A 33 -46.37 18.51 -72.94
C LYS A 33 -46.53 17.91 -74.34
N GLY A 34 -46.33 16.61 -74.41
CA GLY A 34 -46.59 15.82 -75.62
C GLY A 34 -45.49 14.86 -76.07
N ARG A 35 -44.34 14.82 -75.41
CA ARG A 35 -43.32 13.79 -75.72
C ARG A 35 -43.43 12.64 -74.73
N VAL A 36 -43.90 11.51 -75.16
CA VAL A 36 -43.78 10.24 -74.44
C VAL A 36 -42.33 9.82 -74.56
N ILE A 37 -41.56 10.08 -73.52
CA ILE A 37 -40.20 9.51 -73.43
C ILE A 37 -40.38 8.09 -72.90
N ILE A 38 -40.14 7.12 -73.75
CA ILE A 38 -39.95 5.72 -73.33
C ILE A 38 -38.60 5.69 -72.58
N LEU A 39 -38.64 5.74 -71.26
CA LEU A 39 -37.48 5.49 -70.47
C LEU A 39 -37.17 4.00 -70.59
N GLU A 40 -36.33 3.65 -71.57
CA GLU A 40 -35.61 2.36 -71.49
C GLU A 40 -34.75 2.38 -70.20
N ASN A 41 -35.19 1.61 -69.28
CA ASN A 41 -34.49 1.44 -68.00
C ASN A 41 -33.23 0.59 -68.22
N THR A 42 -32.24 1.19 -68.92
CA THR A 42 -30.90 0.63 -69.01
C THR A 42 -30.17 1.02 -67.71
N ALA A 43 -30.70 0.62 -66.59
CA ALA A 43 -29.90 0.53 -65.37
C ALA A 43 -28.81 -0.52 -65.62
N LYS A 44 -27.73 -0.11 -66.29
CA LYS A 44 -26.47 -0.86 -66.22
C LYS A 44 -26.14 -1.01 -64.75
N LYS A 45 -26.47 -2.16 -64.20
CA LYS A 45 -26.07 -2.59 -62.88
C LYS A 45 -24.54 -2.63 -62.85
N LYS A 46 -23.91 -1.44 -62.78
CA LYS A 46 -22.47 -1.35 -62.55
C LYS A 46 -22.28 -2.02 -61.19
N SER A 47 -21.75 -3.18 -61.29
CA SER A 47 -21.19 -4.06 -60.30
C SER A 47 -21.00 -3.36 -58.91
N SER A 48 -21.95 -3.56 -58.00
CA SER A 48 -21.90 -3.18 -56.60
C SER A 48 -20.77 -3.98 -55.85
N ARG A 49 -20.09 -4.87 -56.58
CA ARG A 49 -19.00 -5.70 -56.02
C ARG A 49 -17.81 -4.90 -55.52
N VAL A 50 -17.52 -3.72 -56.09
CA VAL A 50 -16.44 -2.85 -55.62
C VAL A 50 -16.92 -2.10 -54.37
N PHE A 51 -18.15 -1.60 -54.39
CA PHE A 51 -18.75 -0.88 -53.26
C PHE A 51 -18.97 -1.82 -52.06
N SER A 52 -19.42 -3.05 -52.32
CA SER A 52 -19.55 -4.04 -51.24
C SER A 52 -18.18 -4.49 -50.68
N ARG A 53 -17.14 -4.53 -51.50
CA ARG A 53 -15.75 -4.81 -51.03
C ARG A 53 -15.18 -3.66 -50.20
N ILE A 54 -15.45 -2.42 -50.60
CA ILE A 54 -15.04 -1.23 -49.82
C ILE A 54 -15.78 -1.18 -48.47
N MET A 55 -17.09 -1.44 -48.50
CA MET A 55 -17.91 -1.49 -47.27
C MET A 55 -17.48 -2.64 -46.37
N ALA A 56 -17.16 -3.81 -46.94
CA ALA A 56 -16.64 -4.95 -46.16
C ALA A 56 -15.26 -4.66 -45.57
N ALA A 57 -14.36 -3.99 -46.31
CA ALA A 57 -13.07 -3.56 -45.82
C ALA A 57 -13.18 -2.50 -44.68
N ALA A 58 -14.11 -1.51 -44.86
CA ALA A 58 -14.38 -0.52 -43.84
C ALA A 58 -14.95 -1.16 -42.55
N ALA A 59 -15.90 -2.11 -42.69
CA ALA A 59 -16.43 -2.86 -41.57
C ALA A 59 -15.35 -3.70 -40.84
N ALA A 60 -14.48 -4.35 -41.61
CA ALA A 60 -13.34 -5.10 -41.04
C ALA A 60 -12.36 -4.19 -40.28
N LEU A 61 -12.05 -3.00 -40.80
CA LEU A 61 -11.21 -2.00 -40.12
C LEU A 61 -11.86 -1.51 -38.82
N VAL A 62 -13.16 -1.23 -38.83
CA VAL A 62 -13.90 -0.84 -37.62
C VAL A 62 -13.87 -1.98 -36.60
N LEU A 63 -14.06 -3.23 -37.00
CA LEU A 63 -13.98 -4.37 -36.10
C LEU A 63 -12.57 -4.58 -35.53
N ILE A 64 -11.54 -4.38 -36.35
CA ILE A 64 -10.13 -4.46 -35.89
C ILE A 64 -9.83 -3.35 -34.90
N ILE A 65 -10.18 -2.08 -35.24
CA ILE A 65 -9.95 -0.93 -34.35
C ILE A 65 -10.72 -1.10 -33.05
N THR A 66 -11.99 -1.48 -33.12
CA THR A 66 -12.83 -1.71 -31.94
C THR A 66 -12.32 -2.92 -31.14
N GLY A 67 -11.93 -4.00 -31.82
CA GLY A 67 -11.37 -5.20 -31.19
C GLY A 67 -10.05 -4.92 -30.49
N THR A 68 -9.13 -4.18 -31.12
CA THR A 68 -7.84 -3.79 -30.51
C THR A 68 -8.03 -2.81 -29.35
N TYR A 69 -8.95 -1.87 -29.48
CA TYR A 69 -9.30 -0.94 -28.40
C TYR A 69 -9.90 -1.66 -27.20
N LEU A 70 -10.89 -2.54 -27.41
CA LEU A 70 -11.52 -3.32 -26.34
C LEU A 70 -10.54 -4.32 -25.72
N TYR A 71 -9.67 -4.93 -26.53
CA TYR A 71 -8.62 -5.82 -26.03
C TYR A 71 -7.62 -5.04 -25.16
N GLY A 72 -7.13 -3.89 -25.63
CA GLY A 72 -6.23 -3.03 -24.88
C GLY A 72 -6.85 -2.54 -23.58
N ALA A 73 -8.09 -2.05 -23.62
CA ALA A 73 -8.82 -1.56 -22.45
C ALA A 73 -9.08 -2.63 -21.38
N ASN A 74 -9.19 -3.91 -21.77
CA ASN A 74 -9.38 -5.01 -20.82
C ASN A 74 -8.05 -5.56 -20.26
N HIS A 75 -6.90 -5.26 -20.89
CA HIS A 75 -5.60 -5.80 -20.49
C HIS A 75 -4.63 -4.74 -19.99
N SER A 76 -4.95 -3.45 -20.10
CA SER A 76 -4.14 -2.38 -19.51
C SER A 76 -4.45 -2.23 -18.02
N VAL A 77 -3.40 -1.98 -17.22
CA VAL A 77 -3.55 -1.58 -15.83
C VAL A 77 -4.18 -0.18 -15.81
N ALA A 78 -5.26 -0.03 -15.07
CA ALA A 78 -5.97 1.22 -14.84
C ALA A 78 -5.83 1.70 -13.39
N SER A 79 -5.57 0.77 -12.46
CA SER A 79 -5.29 1.05 -11.05
C SER A 79 -4.36 -0.02 -10.50
N THR A 80 -3.57 0.34 -9.51
CA THR A 80 -2.72 -0.59 -8.75
C THR A 80 -3.17 -0.63 -7.31
N VAL A 81 -3.28 -1.83 -6.75
CA VAL A 81 -3.56 -2.06 -5.33
C VAL A 81 -2.37 -2.80 -4.74
N ALA A 82 -1.76 -2.21 -3.72
CA ALA A 82 -0.70 -2.84 -2.95
C ALA A 82 -1.26 -3.36 -1.63
N LEU A 83 -0.80 -4.53 -1.24
CA LEU A 83 -1.09 -5.20 0.02
C LEU A 83 0.23 -5.49 0.72
N ASP A 84 0.46 -4.82 1.83
CA ASP A 84 1.69 -4.93 2.62
C ASP A 84 1.39 -5.40 4.04
N VAL A 85 2.17 -6.37 4.51
CA VAL A 85 2.25 -6.85 5.89
C VAL A 85 3.74 -6.94 6.26
N ASN A 86 4.37 -8.07 6.03
CA ASN A 86 5.78 -8.27 5.73
C ASN A 86 5.91 -8.78 4.29
N PRO A 87 5.07 -9.74 3.81
CA PRO A 87 4.86 -9.91 2.38
C PRO A 87 4.35 -8.62 1.75
N SER A 88 4.90 -8.26 0.58
CA SER A 88 4.51 -7.11 -0.20
C SER A 88 4.09 -7.54 -1.60
N ILE A 89 2.85 -7.24 -2.00
CA ILE A 89 2.25 -7.70 -3.26
C ILE A 89 1.49 -6.56 -3.92
N GLU A 90 1.74 -6.33 -5.20
CA GLU A 90 0.97 -5.41 -6.02
C GLU A 90 0.07 -6.13 -7.02
N LEU A 91 -1.16 -5.67 -7.12
CA LEU A 91 -2.17 -6.10 -8.08
C LEU A 91 -2.48 -4.97 -9.05
N GLY A 92 -2.10 -5.13 -10.32
CA GLY A 92 -2.56 -4.24 -11.38
C GLY A 92 -3.93 -4.70 -11.88
N VAL A 93 -4.92 -3.81 -11.89
CA VAL A 93 -6.28 -4.10 -12.33
C VAL A 93 -6.68 -3.24 -13.52
N ASN A 94 -7.53 -3.78 -14.39
CA ASN A 94 -8.12 -3.03 -15.49
C ASN A 94 -9.31 -2.18 -15.03
N LYS A 95 -9.94 -1.44 -15.96
CA LYS A 95 -11.12 -0.58 -15.68
C LYS A 95 -12.33 -1.34 -15.15
N LYS A 96 -12.36 -2.67 -15.24
CA LYS A 96 -13.43 -3.53 -14.70
C LYS A 96 -13.02 -4.18 -13.38
N GLU A 97 -11.93 -3.74 -12.78
CA GLU A 97 -11.34 -4.30 -11.56
C GLU A 97 -10.97 -5.79 -11.68
N GLN A 98 -10.63 -6.25 -12.87
CA GLN A 98 -10.07 -7.58 -13.06
C GLN A 98 -8.54 -7.50 -12.97
N VAL A 99 -7.95 -8.42 -12.25
CA VAL A 99 -6.49 -8.52 -12.08
C VAL A 99 -5.82 -8.86 -13.41
N VAL A 100 -4.97 -7.97 -13.91
CA VAL A 100 -4.20 -8.15 -15.15
C VAL A 100 -2.72 -8.36 -14.88
N LEU A 101 -2.24 -7.88 -13.74
CA LEU A 101 -0.85 -8.00 -13.31
C LEU A 101 -0.80 -8.39 -11.82
N VAL A 102 0.13 -9.27 -11.46
CA VAL A 102 0.43 -9.65 -10.08
C VAL A 102 1.94 -9.57 -9.91
N THR A 103 2.41 -8.74 -8.99
CA THR A 103 3.83 -8.48 -8.78
C THR A 103 4.16 -8.66 -7.29
N PRO A 104 4.76 -9.77 -6.89
CA PRO A 104 5.38 -9.84 -5.57
C PRO A 104 6.60 -8.93 -5.51
N LYS A 105 6.80 -8.21 -4.43
CA LYS A 105 7.94 -7.30 -4.23
C LYS A 105 9.07 -7.95 -3.46
N ASN A 106 8.77 -8.98 -2.68
CA ASN A 106 9.74 -9.71 -1.87
C ASN A 106 9.48 -11.23 -1.92
N GLU A 107 10.38 -12.00 -1.34
CA GLU A 107 10.29 -13.46 -1.30
C GLU A 107 9.04 -13.97 -0.57
N ASP A 108 8.63 -13.29 0.49
CA ASP A 108 7.43 -13.65 1.23
C ASP A 108 6.16 -13.38 0.41
N GLY A 109 6.13 -12.32 -0.40
CA GLY A 109 5.08 -12.11 -1.40
C GLY A 109 5.00 -13.25 -2.42
N VAL A 110 6.14 -13.78 -2.87
CA VAL A 110 6.18 -14.97 -3.74
C VAL A 110 5.59 -16.20 -3.04
N LYS A 111 5.94 -16.45 -1.78
CA LYS A 111 5.40 -17.57 -0.99
C LYS A 111 3.89 -17.46 -0.80
N VAL A 112 3.40 -16.26 -0.46
CA VAL A 112 1.96 -16.00 -0.28
C VAL A 112 1.18 -16.26 -1.55
N ILE A 113 1.68 -15.80 -2.71
CA ILE A 113 1.02 -16.03 -4.01
C ILE A 113 1.04 -17.52 -4.37
N GLY A 114 2.17 -18.19 -4.18
CA GLY A 114 2.32 -19.60 -4.49
C GLY A 114 1.78 -19.95 -5.89
N ASP A 115 0.94 -20.99 -5.97
CA ASP A 115 0.33 -21.46 -7.20
C ASP A 115 -1.02 -20.81 -7.55
N MET A 116 -1.42 -19.74 -6.83
CA MET A 116 -2.71 -19.07 -7.05
C MET A 116 -2.78 -18.44 -8.44
N LYS A 117 -3.86 -18.72 -9.17
CA LYS A 117 -4.16 -18.13 -10.49
C LYS A 117 -4.99 -16.87 -10.31
N LEU A 118 -4.34 -15.77 -9.93
CA LEU A 118 -5.00 -14.50 -9.63
C LEU A 118 -5.31 -13.68 -10.90
N LYS A 119 -4.56 -13.84 -11.99
CA LYS A 119 -4.80 -13.09 -13.24
C LYS A 119 -6.15 -13.49 -13.84
N GLY A 120 -6.94 -12.49 -14.19
CA GLY A 120 -8.29 -12.64 -14.73
C GLY A 120 -9.39 -12.75 -13.67
N SER A 121 -9.05 -12.88 -12.38
CA SER A 121 -10.02 -12.84 -11.29
C SER A 121 -10.48 -11.40 -11.00
N ASP A 122 -11.61 -11.29 -10.35
CA ASP A 122 -12.07 -10.05 -9.75
C ASP A 122 -11.12 -9.64 -8.61
N LEU A 123 -10.89 -8.30 -8.44
CA LEU A 123 -9.98 -7.76 -7.43
C LEU A 123 -10.33 -8.24 -6.02
N LYS A 124 -11.62 -8.21 -5.65
CA LYS A 124 -12.08 -8.69 -4.34
C LYS A 124 -11.70 -10.14 -4.09
N VAL A 125 -11.89 -11.01 -5.10
CA VAL A 125 -11.54 -12.43 -5.01
C VAL A 125 -10.03 -12.60 -4.83
N ALA A 126 -9.23 -11.82 -5.56
CA ALA A 126 -7.78 -11.86 -5.45
C ALA A 126 -7.29 -11.39 -4.08
N VAL A 127 -7.80 -10.27 -3.59
CA VAL A 127 -7.49 -9.73 -2.25
C VAL A 127 -7.83 -10.75 -1.17
N ASN A 128 -9.03 -11.31 -1.20
CA ASN A 128 -9.46 -12.31 -0.23
C ASN A 128 -8.60 -13.56 -0.24
N ALA A 129 -8.16 -14.01 -1.42
CA ALA A 129 -7.28 -15.16 -1.54
C ALA A 129 -5.88 -14.88 -0.97
N ILE A 130 -5.34 -13.68 -1.22
CA ILE A 130 -4.05 -13.24 -0.70
C ILE A 130 -4.10 -13.11 0.83
N ILE A 131 -5.10 -12.42 1.39
CA ILE A 131 -5.28 -12.27 2.84
C ILE A 131 -5.45 -13.65 3.50
N GLY A 132 -6.28 -14.53 2.93
CA GLY A 132 -6.45 -15.89 3.41
C GLY A 132 -5.13 -16.70 3.38
N SER A 133 -4.27 -16.47 2.41
CA SER A 133 -2.93 -17.06 2.36
C SER A 133 -2.01 -16.47 3.43
N MET A 134 -2.02 -15.14 3.62
CA MET A 134 -1.24 -14.47 4.67
C MET A 134 -1.62 -14.96 6.07
N LEU A 135 -2.92 -15.14 6.33
CA LEU A 135 -3.43 -15.71 7.59
C LEU A 135 -2.96 -17.17 7.78
N ARG A 136 -3.09 -17.99 6.75
CA ARG A 136 -2.70 -19.41 6.80
C ARG A 136 -1.21 -19.60 7.03
N GLU A 137 -0.38 -18.78 6.39
CA GLU A 137 1.09 -18.82 6.51
C GLU A 137 1.60 -18.09 7.78
N GLY A 138 0.70 -17.47 8.57
CA GLY A 138 1.05 -16.80 9.83
C GLY A 138 1.64 -15.40 9.69
N TYR A 139 1.62 -14.80 8.50
CA TYR A 139 2.07 -13.42 8.31
C TYR A 139 1.12 -12.40 8.95
N ILE A 140 -0.16 -12.73 9.03
CA ILE A 140 -1.16 -12.00 9.82
C ILE A 140 -1.58 -12.93 10.97
N SER A 141 -1.42 -12.48 12.20
CA SER A 141 -1.69 -13.25 13.41
C SER A 141 -2.01 -12.31 14.58
N GLU A 142 -2.27 -12.88 15.76
CA GLU A 142 -2.44 -12.10 17.00
C GLU A 142 -1.19 -11.27 17.36
N LEU A 143 0.00 -11.73 16.97
CA LEU A 143 1.28 -11.05 17.24
C LEU A 143 1.63 -9.97 16.21
N ALA A 144 1.07 -10.04 15.01
CA ALA A 144 1.31 -9.10 13.91
C ALA A 144 0.02 -8.98 13.10
N ASN A 145 -0.84 -8.07 13.50
CA ASN A 145 -2.22 -7.97 13.01
C ASN A 145 -2.45 -6.87 11.97
N SER A 146 -1.42 -6.09 11.63
CA SER A 146 -1.56 -4.91 10.79
C SER A 146 -1.32 -5.20 9.31
N ILE A 147 -2.14 -4.61 8.45
CA ILE A 147 -2.00 -4.61 6.99
C ILE A 147 -2.13 -3.19 6.45
N LEU A 148 -1.32 -2.85 5.46
CA LEU A 148 -1.44 -1.61 4.70
C LEU A 148 -2.02 -1.90 3.31
N ILE A 149 -3.08 -1.19 2.96
CA ILE A 149 -3.72 -1.19 1.65
C ILE A 149 -3.43 0.15 0.99
N SER A 150 -2.74 0.13 -0.14
CA SER A 150 -2.43 1.35 -0.88
C SER A 150 -3.01 1.27 -2.28
N VAL A 151 -3.68 2.33 -2.70
CA VAL A 151 -4.36 2.37 -4.01
C VAL A 151 -3.81 3.52 -4.84
N ASP A 152 -3.37 3.19 -6.06
CA ASP A 152 -2.96 4.14 -7.09
C ASP A 152 -3.90 4.06 -8.30
N SER A 153 -4.35 5.21 -8.79
CA SER A 153 -5.13 5.34 -10.01
C SER A 153 -5.03 6.76 -10.55
N ASP A 154 -5.11 6.91 -11.86
CA ASP A 154 -5.20 8.22 -12.52
C ASP A 154 -6.45 9.03 -12.11
N ASP A 155 -7.46 8.38 -11.52
CA ASP A 155 -8.70 8.98 -11.03
C ASP A 155 -8.73 9.01 -9.50
N PRO A 156 -8.51 10.16 -8.84
CA PRO A 156 -8.48 10.26 -7.37
C PRO A 156 -9.78 9.82 -6.69
N ILE A 157 -10.94 10.02 -7.34
CA ILE A 157 -12.24 9.61 -6.77
C ILE A 157 -12.31 8.08 -6.73
N LYS A 158 -11.90 7.42 -7.82
CA LYS A 158 -11.85 5.95 -7.87
C LYS A 158 -10.85 5.38 -6.89
N SER A 159 -9.68 6.03 -6.73
CA SER A 159 -8.69 5.61 -5.74
C SER A 159 -9.31 5.60 -4.35
N ALA A 160 -9.97 6.69 -3.95
CA ALA A 160 -10.60 6.81 -2.64
C ALA A 160 -11.76 5.82 -2.44
N GLU A 161 -12.62 5.64 -3.46
CA GLU A 161 -13.72 4.66 -3.41
C GLU A 161 -13.19 3.22 -3.27
N MET A 162 -12.16 2.88 -4.04
CA MET A 162 -11.54 1.56 -4.00
C MET A 162 -10.83 1.32 -2.66
N GLN A 163 -10.08 2.32 -2.16
CA GLN A 163 -9.43 2.29 -0.85
C GLN A 163 -10.45 2.00 0.26
N ASN A 164 -11.51 2.81 0.36
CA ASN A 164 -12.52 2.66 1.41
C ASN A 164 -13.22 1.30 1.35
N ARG A 165 -13.55 0.83 0.16
CA ARG A 165 -14.20 -0.47 -0.01
C ARG A 165 -13.29 -1.62 0.37
N LEU A 166 -12.04 -1.63 -0.10
CA LEU A 166 -11.09 -2.70 0.22
C LEU A 166 -10.72 -2.70 1.70
N SER A 167 -10.55 -1.51 2.32
CA SER A 167 -10.29 -1.38 3.74
C SER A 167 -11.40 -2.03 4.57
N ALA A 168 -12.65 -1.69 4.29
CA ALA A 168 -13.81 -2.27 4.98
C ALA A 168 -13.89 -3.80 4.80
N GLU A 169 -13.69 -4.30 3.56
CA GLU A 169 -13.73 -5.74 3.29
C GLU A 169 -12.63 -6.51 4.02
N VAL A 170 -11.40 -5.99 4.03
CA VAL A 170 -10.28 -6.61 4.72
C VAL A 170 -10.47 -6.55 6.23
N LYS A 171 -10.96 -5.41 6.74
CA LYS A 171 -11.30 -5.26 8.17
C LYS A 171 -12.32 -6.29 8.63
N ASP A 172 -13.41 -6.45 7.86
CA ASP A 172 -14.43 -7.46 8.15
C ASP A 172 -13.85 -8.89 8.16
N MET A 173 -12.94 -9.21 7.24
CA MET A 173 -12.26 -10.51 7.21
C MET A 173 -11.39 -10.75 8.44
N LEU A 174 -10.61 -9.75 8.85
CA LEU A 174 -9.70 -9.86 9.98
C LEU A 174 -10.46 -9.93 11.31
N ASP A 175 -11.59 -9.24 11.42
CA ASP A 175 -12.40 -9.23 12.65
C ASP A 175 -13.24 -10.51 12.87
N THR A 176 -13.32 -11.40 11.88
CA THR A 176 -13.98 -12.72 12.03
C THR A 176 -13.10 -13.77 12.72
N GLY A 177 -11.80 -13.49 12.88
CA GLY A 177 -10.83 -14.37 13.52
C GLY A 177 -10.85 -14.34 15.05
N SER A 178 -9.84 -14.96 15.64
CA SER A 178 -9.61 -14.97 17.08
C SER A 178 -8.98 -13.66 17.61
N PHE A 179 -8.54 -12.78 16.73
CA PHE A 179 -7.95 -11.47 17.01
C PHE A 179 -8.62 -10.39 16.17
N LYS A 180 -8.38 -9.13 16.52
CA LYS A 180 -8.83 -7.99 15.75
C LYS A 180 -7.68 -7.47 14.89
N GLY A 181 -7.92 -7.33 13.58
CA GLY A 181 -6.94 -6.78 12.67
C GLY A 181 -6.84 -5.25 12.75
N ALA A 182 -5.67 -4.73 12.42
CA ALA A 182 -5.46 -3.31 12.14
C ALA A 182 -5.29 -3.11 10.63
N VAL A 183 -6.10 -2.24 10.05
CA VAL A 183 -6.05 -1.93 8.62
C VAL A 183 -5.65 -0.49 8.44
N LEU A 184 -4.47 -0.27 7.89
CA LEU A 184 -4.05 1.03 7.38
C LEU A 184 -4.42 1.10 5.91
N SER A 185 -4.91 2.25 5.48
CA SER A 185 -5.23 2.45 4.08
C SER A 185 -4.90 3.87 3.61
N GLN A 186 -4.42 3.98 2.38
CA GLN A 186 -4.03 5.25 1.76
C GLN A 186 -4.21 5.22 0.25
N THR A 187 -4.27 6.40 -0.35
CA THR A 187 -4.03 6.59 -1.77
C THR A 187 -2.58 7.00 -1.99
N ILE A 188 -1.98 6.49 -3.07
CA ILE A 188 -0.59 6.81 -3.40
C ILE A 188 -0.52 8.19 -4.03
N SER A 189 0.43 9.01 -3.56
CA SER A 189 0.81 10.27 -4.19
C SER A 189 1.82 10.01 -5.30
N ASN A 190 1.68 10.68 -6.43
CA ASN A 190 2.65 10.57 -7.52
C ASN A 190 3.94 11.35 -7.18
N ASP A 191 4.75 10.78 -6.30
CA ASP A 191 6.03 11.32 -5.85
C ASP A 191 7.20 10.49 -6.42
N PRO A 192 8.04 11.07 -7.30
CA PRO A 192 9.16 10.36 -7.90
C PRO A 192 10.18 9.84 -6.88
N ASP A 193 10.37 10.54 -5.75
CA ASP A 193 11.29 10.10 -4.70
C ASP A 193 10.76 8.87 -3.98
N THR A 194 9.48 8.83 -3.64
CA THR A 194 8.82 7.65 -3.07
C THR A 194 8.95 6.44 -3.98
N LYS A 195 8.72 6.64 -5.29
CA LYS A 195 8.89 5.57 -6.28
C LYS A 195 10.32 5.03 -6.34
N ARG A 196 11.31 5.94 -6.37
CA ARG A 196 12.72 5.57 -6.37
C ARG A 196 13.11 4.78 -5.11
N LEU A 197 12.62 5.19 -3.93
CA LEU A 197 12.85 4.50 -2.68
C LEU A 197 12.19 3.11 -2.69
N ALA A 198 10.95 2.99 -3.17
CA ALA A 198 10.27 1.70 -3.31
C ALA A 198 11.07 0.72 -4.18
N GLU A 199 11.58 1.18 -5.33
CA GLU A 199 12.41 0.38 -6.22
C GLU A 199 13.76 -0.01 -5.56
N GLN A 200 14.40 0.93 -4.86
CA GLN A 200 15.69 0.73 -4.20
C GLN A 200 15.61 -0.35 -3.10
N TYR A 201 14.55 -0.34 -2.30
CA TYR A 201 14.39 -1.25 -1.15
C TYR A 201 13.53 -2.49 -1.48
N GLY A 202 13.03 -2.63 -2.71
CA GLY A 202 12.21 -3.78 -3.10
C GLY A 202 10.88 -3.88 -2.33
N ILE A 203 10.30 -2.73 -2.00
CA ILE A 203 8.99 -2.60 -1.32
C ILE A 203 7.96 -1.94 -2.24
N THR A 204 6.72 -1.86 -1.83
CA THR A 204 5.67 -1.14 -2.59
C THR A 204 5.82 0.38 -2.43
N GLU A 205 5.28 1.14 -3.39
CA GLU A 205 5.21 2.60 -3.27
C GLU A 205 4.39 3.02 -2.04
N GLY A 206 3.37 2.24 -1.68
CA GLY A 206 2.56 2.49 -0.48
C GLY A 206 3.36 2.34 0.81
N LYS A 207 4.12 1.26 0.97
CA LYS A 207 4.98 1.08 2.14
C LYS A 207 6.07 2.16 2.19
N ALA A 208 6.65 2.52 1.05
CA ALA A 208 7.63 3.60 0.97
C ALA A 208 7.04 4.96 1.38
N GLN A 209 5.79 5.26 0.97
CA GLN A 209 5.09 6.49 1.37
C GLN A 209 4.84 6.52 2.89
N LEU A 210 4.43 5.40 3.50
CA LEU A 210 4.25 5.29 4.94
C LEU A 210 5.55 5.54 5.70
N ILE A 211 6.65 4.88 5.32
CA ILE A 211 7.97 5.08 5.94
C ILE A 211 8.43 6.53 5.81
N LYS A 212 8.26 7.15 4.63
CA LYS A 212 8.62 8.54 4.41
C LYS A 212 7.86 9.47 5.37
N GLN A 213 6.57 9.25 5.58
CA GLN A 213 5.78 10.04 6.52
C GLN A 213 6.25 9.86 7.98
N ILE A 214 6.61 8.63 8.38
CA ILE A 214 7.18 8.37 9.72
C ILE A 214 8.49 9.15 9.88
N THR A 215 9.41 9.07 8.91
CA THR A 215 10.70 9.78 8.98
C THR A 215 10.57 11.30 8.88
N GLU A 216 9.56 11.83 8.21
CA GLU A 216 9.24 13.26 8.18
C GLU A 216 8.65 13.75 9.52
N ASN A 217 7.94 12.89 10.24
CA ASN A 217 7.37 13.20 11.54
C ASN A 217 8.39 13.09 12.67
N ASN A 218 9.29 12.10 12.60
CA ASN A 218 10.37 11.88 13.54
C ASN A 218 11.72 11.82 12.80
N ALA A 219 12.53 12.87 12.91
CA ALA A 219 13.82 12.99 12.24
C ALA A 219 14.93 12.09 12.87
N ALA A 220 14.64 11.41 13.98
CA ALA A 220 15.54 10.41 14.55
C ALA A 220 15.64 9.17 13.66
N HIS A 221 14.56 8.87 12.91
CA HIS A 221 14.54 7.70 12.00
C HIS A 221 15.10 8.03 10.63
N THR A 222 15.77 7.04 10.07
CA THR A 222 16.15 7.02 8.66
C THR A 222 15.28 6.04 7.88
N PHE A 223 15.11 6.27 6.59
CA PHE A 223 14.38 5.35 5.72
C PHE A 223 15.00 3.94 5.69
N ASP A 224 16.35 3.87 5.76
CA ASP A 224 17.13 2.63 5.72
C ASP A 224 16.81 1.73 6.93
N GLU A 225 16.69 2.32 8.11
CA GLU A 225 16.34 1.61 9.34
C GLU A 225 14.93 1.03 9.30
N LEU A 226 13.96 1.77 8.76
CA LEU A 226 12.56 1.38 8.76
C LEU A 226 12.15 0.48 7.58
N ALA A 227 12.91 0.47 6.49
CA ALA A 227 12.53 -0.23 5.26
C ALA A 227 12.31 -1.75 5.46
N GLY A 228 13.07 -2.36 6.38
CA GLY A 228 12.98 -3.78 6.73
C GLY A 228 11.84 -4.15 7.68
N LEU A 229 11.18 -3.18 8.31
CA LEU A 229 10.14 -3.45 9.31
C LEU A 229 8.85 -3.96 8.66
N SER A 230 8.11 -4.75 9.42
CA SER A 230 6.74 -5.13 9.06
C SER A 230 5.79 -3.93 9.17
N VAL A 231 4.62 -4.02 8.54
CA VAL A 231 3.59 -2.97 8.68
C VAL A 231 3.10 -2.87 10.13
N ASN A 232 3.11 -3.97 10.89
CA ASN A 232 2.74 -3.91 12.31
C ASN A 232 3.73 -3.07 13.14
N GLU A 233 5.02 -3.25 12.92
CA GLU A 233 6.06 -2.43 13.57
C GLU A 233 5.98 -0.96 13.17
N LEU A 234 5.82 -0.69 11.85
CA LEU A 234 5.64 0.67 11.35
C LEU A 234 4.37 1.34 11.92
N ASN A 235 3.30 0.57 12.12
CA ASN A 235 2.07 1.09 12.71
C ASN A 235 2.24 1.40 14.19
N LEU A 236 2.92 0.54 14.96
CA LEU A 236 3.24 0.78 16.37
C LEU A 236 4.07 2.06 16.56
N ILE A 237 5.12 2.25 15.75
CA ILE A 237 5.92 3.48 15.76
C ILE A 237 5.06 4.70 15.38
N GLY A 238 4.22 4.55 14.37
CA GLY A 238 3.35 5.63 13.89
C GLY A 238 2.24 6.01 14.87
N GLU A 239 1.72 5.04 15.66
CA GLU A 239 0.71 5.29 16.71
C GLU A 239 1.32 5.95 17.96
N SER A 240 2.57 5.61 18.29
CA SER A 240 3.30 6.15 19.45
C SER A 240 3.81 7.56 19.20
N GLY A 241 4.17 7.89 17.96
CA GLY A 241 4.77 9.19 17.66
C GLY A 241 3.86 10.38 17.96
N SER A 242 4.46 11.49 18.38
CA SER A 242 3.78 12.74 18.76
C SER A 242 2.98 13.43 17.63
N LYS A 243 3.19 13.02 16.38
CA LYS A 243 2.50 13.52 15.19
C LYS A 243 1.78 12.40 14.48
N SER A 244 0.48 12.58 14.27
CA SER A 244 -0.33 11.65 13.46
C SER A 244 0.22 11.53 12.04
N ILE A 245 0.26 10.31 11.51
CA ILE A 245 0.54 10.06 10.10
C ILE A 245 -0.61 10.64 9.28
N THR A 246 -0.32 11.61 8.44
CA THR A 246 -1.32 12.24 7.57
C THR A 246 -1.57 11.38 6.33
N ASN A 247 -2.78 11.45 5.75
CA ASN A 247 -3.18 10.72 4.53
C ASN A 247 -3.22 9.19 4.67
N VAL A 248 -3.06 8.64 5.87
CA VAL A 248 -3.30 7.23 6.17
C VAL A 248 -4.53 7.14 7.08
N THR A 249 -5.50 6.35 6.67
CA THR A 249 -6.65 6.01 7.52
C THR A 249 -6.32 4.70 8.24
N ALA A 250 -6.41 4.70 9.58
CA ALA A 250 -6.19 3.52 10.40
C ALA A 250 -7.51 3.07 11.04
N GLU A 251 -7.82 1.77 10.93
CA GLU A 251 -8.97 1.12 11.56
C GLU A 251 -8.49 -0.07 12.39
N GLY A 252 -8.69 -0.02 13.71
CA GLY A 252 -8.11 -0.97 14.67
C GLY A 252 -6.75 -0.51 15.17
N ALA A 253 -6.19 -1.20 16.16
CA ALA A 253 -4.89 -0.91 16.74
C ALA A 253 -3.87 -1.98 16.37
N ALA A 254 -2.61 -1.58 16.19
CA ALA A 254 -1.52 -2.51 15.98
C ALA A 254 -1.34 -3.43 17.19
N SER A 255 -0.94 -4.67 16.97
CA SER A 255 -0.68 -5.61 18.05
C SER A 255 0.71 -5.39 18.64
N ASP A 256 0.78 -5.19 19.93
CA ASP A 256 1.99 -5.18 20.74
C ASP A 256 2.23 -6.53 21.46
N SER A 257 1.39 -7.53 21.21
CA SER A 257 1.40 -8.83 21.88
C SER A 257 2.70 -9.66 21.68
N ALA A 258 3.52 -9.26 20.73
CA ALA A 258 4.85 -9.85 20.50
C ALA A 258 5.90 -9.36 21.53
N TYR A 259 5.59 -8.33 22.33
CA TYR A 259 6.48 -7.61 23.21
C TYR A 259 6.08 -7.78 24.68
N ILE A 260 6.94 -7.35 25.60
CA ILE A 260 6.69 -7.49 27.05
C ILE A 260 5.54 -6.62 27.58
N GLY A 261 5.17 -5.58 26.83
CA GLY A 261 4.09 -4.64 27.14
C GLY A 261 4.51 -3.51 28.08
N GLU A 262 3.77 -2.37 27.98
CA GLU A 262 4.02 -1.15 28.76
C GLU A 262 4.10 -1.40 30.27
N ALA A 263 3.16 -2.17 30.82
CA ALA A 263 3.11 -2.45 32.27
C ALA A 263 4.40 -3.11 32.78
N LYS A 264 4.96 -4.04 31.99
CA LYS A 264 6.21 -4.71 32.38
C LYS A 264 7.43 -3.83 32.19
N ALA A 265 7.48 -3.03 31.13
CA ALA A 265 8.53 -2.05 30.90
C ALA A 265 8.56 -1.01 32.04
N LYS A 266 7.39 -0.49 32.42
CA LYS A 266 7.22 0.42 33.57
C LYS A 266 7.70 -0.20 34.89
N GLU A 267 7.33 -1.47 35.17
CA GLU A 267 7.80 -2.20 36.36
C GLU A 267 9.33 -2.26 36.39
N ILE A 268 9.95 -2.54 35.25
CA ILE A 268 11.42 -2.63 35.13
C ILE A 268 12.08 -1.27 35.41
N ALA A 269 11.60 -0.19 34.79
CA ALA A 269 12.13 1.15 34.96
C ALA A 269 12.00 1.62 36.41
N LEU A 270 10.82 1.46 37.02
CA LEU A 270 10.56 1.85 38.40
C LEU A 270 11.40 1.03 39.39
N ALA A 271 11.55 -0.28 39.17
CA ALA A 271 12.40 -1.13 40.02
C ALA A 271 13.87 -0.70 39.93
N HIS A 272 14.36 -0.34 38.74
CA HIS A 272 15.72 0.15 38.57
C HIS A 272 15.94 1.53 39.22
N ALA A 273 14.99 2.46 39.08
CA ALA A 273 15.04 3.75 39.76
C ALA A 273 14.86 3.67 41.29
N GLY A 274 14.23 2.61 41.79
CA GLY A 274 13.83 2.49 43.21
C GLY A 274 12.56 3.28 43.53
N ALA A 275 11.79 3.68 42.49
CA ALA A 275 10.56 4.46 42.59
C ALA A 275 9.33 3.55 42.72
N LYS A 276 8.25 4.08 43.30
CA LYS A 276 6.94 3.41 43.29
C LYS A 276 6.01 4.13 42.30
N ALA A 277 5.09 3.35 41.71
CA ALA A 277 4.20 3.88 40.70
C ALA A 277 3.32 5.07 41.18
N GLU A 278 3.00 5.12 42.48
CA GLU A 278 2.26 6.19 43.09
C GLU A 278 3.08 7.45 43.43
N GLU A 279 4.41 7.37 43.30
CA GLU A 279 5.34 8.45 43.63
C GLU A 279 5.85 9.22 42.42
N ILE A 280 5.60 8.71 41.20
CA ILE A 280 6.04 9.33 39.96
C ILE A 280 5.01 10.31 39.41
N LEU A 281 5.50 11.29 38.67
CA LEU A 281 4.71 12.30 37.95
C LEU A 281 5.16 12.33 36.47
N GLY A 282 4.39 12.95 35.61
CA GLY A 282 4.80 13.20 34.22
C GLY A 282 5.12 11.93 33.43
N TYR A 283 4.48 10.79 33.74
CA TYR A 283 4.78 9.54 33.04
C TYR A 283 4.39 9.60 31.57
N GLU A 284 5.38 9.44 30.72
CA GLU A 284 5.22 9.31 29.27
C GLU A 284 5.74 7.95 28.82
N PHE A 285 5.17 7.43 27.74
CA PHE A 285 5.50 6.13 27.20
C PHE A 285 5.34 6.17 25.69
N GLU A 286 6.40 5.82 24.99
CA GLU A 286 6.39 5.66 23.54
C GLU A 286 7.01 4.32 23.14
N MET A 287 6.62 3.82 21.97
CA MET A 287 7.24 2.66 21.37
C MET A 287 7.98 3.10 20.12
N ASP A 288 9.26 2.77 20.05
CA ASP A 288 10.13 3.24 18.99
C ASP A 288 11.05 2.13 18.45
N TYR A 289 11.84 2.45 17.44
CA TYR A 289 12.79 1.53 16.84
C TYR A 289 14.17 2.17 16.76
N GLU A 290 15.08 1.67 17.56
CA GLU A 290 16.46 2.12 17.59
C GLU A 290 17.45 0.97 17.58
N HIS A 291 18.60 1.19 16.94
CA HIS A 291 19.72 0.23 16.91
C HIS A 291 19.34 -1.19 16.50
N GLY A 292 18.34 -1.33 15.62
CA GLY A 292 17.90 -2.63 15.09
C GLY A 292 16.93 -3.39 16.01
N ALA A 293 16.33 -2.74 16.99
CA ALA A 293 15.35 -3.34 17.89
C ALA A 293 14.18 -2.40 18.17
N MET A 294 12.99 -2.97 18.38
CA MET A 294 11.89 -2.24 18.99
C MET A 294 12.22 -1.96 20.45
N ILE A 295 12.02 -0.74 20.88
CA ILE A 295 12.27 -0.28 22.23
C ILE A 295 11.01 0.36 22.82
N TYR A 296 10.98 0.43 24.14
CA TYR A 296 10.08 1.27 24.89
C TYR A 296 10.88 2.44 25.45
N GLU A 297 10.49 3.64 25.11
CA GLU A 297 10.95 4.88 25.73
C GLU A 297 9.99 5.24 26.85
N LEU A 298 10.51 5.38 28.05
CA LEU A 298 9.74 5.76 29.22
C LEU A 298 10.39 6.97 29.87
N GLU A 299 9.57 7.95 30.17
CA GLU A 299 9.95 9.18 30.87
C GLU A 299 9.07 9.37 32.11
N PHE A 300 9.63 9.77 33.21
CA PHE A 300 8.88 10.14 34.43
C PHE A 300 9.72 11.00 35.37
N ASP A 301 9.02 11.84 36.12
CA ASP A 301 9.57 12.63 37.21
C ASP A 301 9.47 11.88 38.55
N TRP A 302 10.57 11.77 39.28
CA TRP A 302 10.59 11.24 40.63
C TRP A 302 11.59 12.00 41.53
N ASN A 303 11.15 12.38 42.75
CA ASN A 303 11.94 13.16 43.70
C ASN A 303 12.54 14.47 43.12
N GLY A 304 11.83 15.11 42.19
CA GLY A 304 12.24 16.38 41.56
C GLY A 304 13.35 16.19 40.50
N ARG A 305 13.52 15.00 39.98
CA ARG A 305 14.41 14.64 38.88
C ARG A 305 13.66 13.90 37.81
N GLU A 306 14.10 14.10 36.60
CA GLU A 306 13.61 13.40 35.41
C GLU A 306 14.41 12.10 35.21
N TYR A 307 13.69 11.06 34.83
CA TYR A 307 14.22 9.73 34.53
C TYR A 307 13.76 9.31 33.14
N GLU A 308 14.71 8.95 32.30
CA GLU A 308 14.46 8.42 30.95
C GLU A 308 15.01 6.99 30.86
N TYR A 309 14.28 6.12 30.17
CA TYR A 309 14.65 4.73 29.95
C TYR A 309 14.37 4.27 28.54
N ASP A 310 15.36 3.69 27.88
CA ASP A 310 15.18 2.88 26.67
C ASP A 310 15.26 1.40 27.06
N ILE A 311 14.15 0.71 26.90
CA ILE A 311 14.03 -0.70 27.28
C ILE A 311 13.73 -1.54 26.03
N ASN A 312 14.54 -2.58 25.78
CA ASN A 312 14.28 -3.51 24.69
C ASN A 312 12.89 -4.14 24.84
N ALA A 313 12.03 -3.90 23.86
CA ALA A 313 10.62 -4.30 23.92
C ALA A 313 10.42 -5.84 23.91
N ASN A 314 11.39 -6.61 23.41
CA ASN A 314 11.32 -8.08 23.41
C ASN A 314 11.83 -8.70 24.70
N THR A 315 12.90 -8.14 25.29
CA THR A 315 13.65 -8.79 26.38
C THR A 315 13.44 -8.13 27.73
N GLY A 316 13.05 -6.85 27.77
CA GLY A 316 13.02 -6.04 28.98
C GLY A 316 14.40 -5.57 29.45
N GLU A 317 15.43 -5.73 28.64
CA GLU A 317 16.78 -5.23 28.95
C GLU A 317 16.78 -3.69 28.88
N ILE A 318 17.32 -3.04 29.90
CA ILE A 318 17.54 -1.60 29.90
C ILE A 318 18.76 -1.31 29.01
N LEU A 319 18.53 -0.67 27.89
CA LEU A 319 19.56 -0.33 26.89
C LEU A 319 20.25 0.99 27.24
N LYS A 320 19.43 1.96 27.68
CA LYS A 320 19.86 3.30 28.09
C LYS A 320 19.03 3.74 29.29
N TYR A 321 19.61 4.55 30.14
CA TYR A 321 18.85 5.29 31.14
C TYR A 321 19.55 6.60 31.50
N GLU A 322 18.74 7.60 31.84
CA GLU A 322 19.18 8.83 32.47
C GLU A 322 18.46 8.97 33.82
N GLY A 323 19.15 9.49 34.83
CA GLY A 323 18.66 9.54 36.21
C GLY A 323 19.59 8.82 37.20
N GLU A 324 19.16 8.69 38.47
CA GLU A 324 19.94 7.99 39.51
C GLU A 324 19.27 6.63 39.82
N PRO A 325 19.95 5.49 39.58
CA PRO A 325 19.42 4.19 39.96
C PRO A 325 19.38 4.01 41.48
N ALA A 326 18.53 3.12 41.99
CA ALA A 326 18.49 2.77 43.41
C ALA A 326 19.83 2.21 43.86
N GLU A 327 20.29 2.61 45.06
CA GLU A 327 21.62 2.24 45.63
C GLU A 327 21.84 0.71 45.80
N ASN A 328 20.86 -0.15 45.54
CA ASN A 328 20.85 -1.60 45.84
C ASN A 328 20.77 -2.54 44.63
N THR A 329 20.98 -2.12 43.42
CA THR A 329 21.10 -3.06 42.30
C THR A 329 22.49 -3.69 42.26
N LYS A 330 22.58 -4.93 42.76
CA LYS A 330 23.82 -5.72 42.81
C LYS A 330 24.24 -6.30 41.44
N ASP A 331 24.11 -5.53 40.38
CA ASP A 331 24.75 -5.86 39.11
C ASP A 331 25.49 -4.62 38.58
N GLY A 332 26.66 -4.42 39.25
CA GLY A 332 27.53 -3.33 38.92
C GLY A 332 28.25 -3.54 37.60
N LYS A 333 27.69 -3.07 36.54
CA LYS A 333 28.47 -2.49 35.46
C LYS A 333 28.02 -1.01 35.33
N LYS A 334 28.82 -0.14 36.01
CA LYS A 334 28.84 1.26 35.65
C LYS A 334 29.15 1.34 34.17
N GLN A 335 28.16 1.59 33.37
CA GLN A 335 28.38 2.18 32.06
C GLN A 335 28.58 3.67 32.30
N GLU A 336 29.82 4.10 32.27
CA GLU A 336 30.18 5.51 32.24
C GLU A 336 29.64 6.12 30.95
N ASN A 337 28.90 7.19 31.11
CA ASN A 337 28.43 8.07 30.05
C ASN A 337 29.61 8.47 29.14
N PRO A 338 29.64 8.15 27.85
CA PRO A 338 30.70 8.60 26.96
C PRO A 338 30.42 10.03 26.50
N LYS A 339 30.69 10.99 27.36
CA LYS A 339 31.04 12.34 26.89
C LYS A 339 32.48 12.27 26.38
N ASP A 340 32.63 12.57 25.10
CA ASP A 340 33.85 12.88 24.39
C ASP A 340 34.87 11.75 24.16
N ASN A 341 34.69 10.99 23.08
CA ASN A 341 35.84 10.59 22.27
C ASN A 341 35.47 10.47 20.77
N LYS A 342 35.58 11.58 20.07
CA LYS A 342 35.81 11.55 18.63
C LYS A 342 37.19 10.95 18.38
N LYS A 343 37.23 9.73 17.86
CA LYS A 343 38.19 9.16 16.89
C LYS A 343 38.19 7.65 17.00
N ASN A 344 37.52 6.98 16.12
CA ASN A 344 38.08 6.04 15.16
C ASN A 344 36.93 5.42 14.36
N GLU A 345 36.77 5.94 13.16
CA GLU A 345 36.12 5.26 12.06
C GLU A 345 36.88 3.99 11.75
N GLN A 346 36.19 2.86 11.83
CA GLN A 346 36.53 1.74 10.96
C GLN A 346 35.22 1.03 10.58
N GLN A 347 34.75 1.37 9.36
CA GLN A 347 33.69 0.73 8.65
C GLN A 347 33.82 -0.79 8.67
N SER A 348 32.84 -1.47 9.19
CA SER A 348 32.48 -2.79 8.71
C SER A 348 31.11 -2.66 8.02
N ALA A 349 31.13 -2.76 6.70
CA ALA A 349 29.94 -2.87 5.88
C ALA A 349 29.18 -4.13 6.31
N ASP A 350 28.10 -3.95 7.06
CA ASP A 350 27.23 -5.04 7.46
C ASP A 350 26.32 -5.40 6.26
N ARG A 351 26.58 -6.57 5.71
CA ARG A 351 25.84 -7.16 4.60
C ARG A 351 24.69 -7.95 5.17
N GLY A 352 23.55 -7.30 5.43
CA GLY A 352 22.25 -7.97 5.55
C GLY A 352 22.13 -9.14 6.55
N TYR A 353 22.95 -9.20 7.58
CA TYR A 353 22.87 -10.24 8.61
C TYR A 353 21.92 -9.82 9.73
N ILE A 354 21.06 -10.74 10.15
CA ILE A 354 20.05 -10.52 11.20
C ILE A 354 20.63 -10.38 12.62
N GLY A 355 21.94 -10.54 12.79
CA GLY A 355 22.63 -10.55 14.07
C GLY A 355 22.43 -11.82 14.88
N GLU A 356 23.38 -12.10 15.81
CA GLU A 356 23.44 -13.34 16.60
C GLU A 356 22.17 -13.55 17.45
N ALA A 357 21.73 -12.51 18.15
CA ALA A 357 20.55 -12.60 19.03
C ALA A 357 19.27 -12.96 18.26
N LYS A 358 19.07 -12.36 17.10
CA LYS A 358 17.89 -12.61 16.23
C LYS A 358 17.99 -13.99 15.57
N ALA A 359 19.19 -14.42 15.16
CA ALA A 359 19.44 -15.76 14.66
C ALA A 359 19.17 -16.83 15.72
N LYS A 360 19.60 -16.61 16.95
CA LYS A 360 19.33 -17.48 18.10
C LYS A 360 17.83 -17.58 18.39
N SER A 361 17.15 -16.44 18.47
CA SER A 361 15.72 -16.39 18.74
C SER A 361 14.90 -17.11 17.65
N ALA A 362 15.25 -16.91 16.38
CA ALA A 362 14.62 -17.60 15.26
C ALA A 362 14.85 -19.12 15.31
N ALA A 363 16.07 -19.55 15.62
CA ALA A 363 16.41 -20.98 15.73
C ALA A 363 15.65 -21.65 16.89
N LEU A 364 15.54 -20.96 18.03
CA LEU A 364 14.81 -21.46 19.20
C LEU A 364 13.31 -21.59 18.93
N SER A 365 12.73 -20.56 18.33
CA SER A 365 11.32 -20.55 17.93
C SER A 365 11.01 -21.67 16.95
N HIS A 366 11.88 -21.89 15.96
CA HIS A 366 11.74 -22.98 15.00
C HIS A 366 11.85 -24.38 15.62
N ALA A 367 12.72 -24.52 16.63
CA ALA A 367 12.91 -25.77 17.36
C ALA A 367 11.85 -26.01 18.46
N GLY A 368 11.00 -25.03 18.77
CA GLY A 368 10.03 -25.09 19.88
C GLY A 368 10.72 -25.18 21.26
N LEU A 369 11.89 -24.54 21.39
CA LEU A 369 12.69 -24.53 22.61
C LEU A 369 12.72 -23.12 23.21
N ASP A 370 12.82 -23.04 24.53
CA ASP A 370 13.07 -21.78 25.24
C ASP A 370 14.58 -21.59 25.53
N ASN A 371 14.94 -20.36 25.90
CA ASN A 371 16.34 -19.99 26.15
C ASN A 371 16.94 -20.73 27.36
N GLY A 372 16.10 -21.23 28.28
CA GLY A 372 16.53 -22.02 29.44
C GLY A 372 16.79 -23.48 29.13
N SER A 373 16.35 -23.97 27.99
CA SER A 373 16.50 -25.35 27.54
C SER A 373 17.85 -25.64 26.87
N ILE A 374 18.68 -24.60 26.63
CA ILE A 374 19.94 -24.72 25.92
C ILE A 374 21.13 -24.60 26.88
N THR A 375 22.00 -25.60 26.84
CA THR A 375 23.23 -25.61 27.58
C THR A 375 24.43 -25.05 26.84
N GLU A 376 24.38 -25.06 25.50
CA GLU A 376 25.46 -24.54 24.64
C GLU A 376 24.90 -24.22 23.24
N TYR A 377 25.31 -23.10 22.64
CA TYR A 377 25.06 -22.82 21.23
C TYR A 377 26.25 -22.13 20.58
N GLU A 378 26.44 -22.33 19.30
CA GLU A 378 27.49 -21.69 18.51
C GLU A 378 26.86 -20.98 17.32
N CYS A 379 27.19 -19.68 17.11
CA CYS A 379 26.82 -18.91 15.97
C CYS A 379 28.04 -18.57 15.12
N LYS A 380 28.04 -18.98 13.86
CA LYS A 380 29.13 -18.69 12.90
C LYS A 380 28.55 -17.92 11.73
N LEU A 381 29.22 -16.84 11.32
CA LEU A 381 29.00 -16.10 10.09
C LEU A 381 29.84 -16.68 8.96
#